data_d481aac773d934f55b50eacff4baa9b4
#
_entry.id   d481aac773d934f55b50eacff4baa9b4
#
_cell.length_a   1.000
_cell.length_b   1.000
_cell.length_c   1.000
_cell.angle_alpha   90.00
_cell.angle_beta   90.00
_cell.angle_gamma   90.00
#
_symmetry.space_group_name_H-M   'P 1'
#
loop_
_entity.id
_entity.type
_entity.pdbx_description
1 polymer ?
#
loop_
_entity_poly.entity_id
_entity_poly.type
_entity_poly.pdbx_seq_one_letter_code
_entity_poly.pdbx_strand_id
1 'polypeptide(L)'
;MTFLKNAWYVAAWSTEVEVGKLLSRRLLDEPVVIYRDPDGCARALTDRCPHRFAPLSMGRLVDGVLQCPYHGLRFDGSGDCVHNPHGPVPRAARVRSFPLAERYSAIWIWMGDPDKAAESAIPEFDFLVPEQWYVGTGHMAIDGGYELEIDNILDLSHIEFLHPLFSSEAVSRGEIKCGQEGDTVWSRRYIRDDSPPPFIYQAFNIPQGNLVDRWLDVRWQAPALMALWTGGVAAGRSREDGVNVPSAHLFTPETASRTHYFYAMSFPHALGPVGEVMARENVEVLRQPFEHEDKPIIEAVARSMSGADFWSLKPVLLRGDEAAVRARRILETRIASERASAEASRQVAGPR
;
A
#
# COMPACT_ATOMS: atom_id res chain seq x y z
N MET A 1 -13.32 15.12 5.66
CA MET A 1 -12.03 14.62 5.18
C MET A 1 -12.15 13.12 5.22
N THR A 2 -11.96 12.45 4.11
CA THR A 2 -12.18 11.01 3.99
C THR A 2 -10.89 10.22 4.24
N PHE A 3 -9.72 10.86 4.04
CA PHE A 3 -8.41 10.23 4.13
C PHE A 3 -7.54 10.93 5.17
N LEU A 4 -6.65 10.17 5.79
CA LEU A 4 -5.54 10.68 6.58
C LEU A 4 -4.49 11.27 5.62
N LYS A 5 -4.37 12.60 5.54
CA LYS A 5 -3.45 13.24 4.58
C LYS A 5 -2.02 13.37 5.11
N ASN A 6 -1.86 13.60 6.42
CA ASN A 6 -0.54 13.63 7.06
C ASN A 6 -0.06 12.20 7.36
N ALA A 7 0.19 11.45 6.29
CA ALA A 7 0.71 10.10 6.31
C ALA A 7 1.42 9.78 4.98
N TRP A 8 2.34 8.84 5.02
CA TRP A 8 2.98 8.28 3.84
C TRP A 8 2.10 7.22 3.20
N TYR A 9 2.01 7.25 1.89
CA TYR A 9 1.37 6.24 1.04
C TYR A 9 2.34 5.80 -0.05
N VAL A 10 2.18 4.61 -0.58
CA VAL A 10 2.92 4.21 -1.79
C VAL A 10 2.23 4.80 -3.01
N ALA A 11 2.98 5.55 -3.82
CA ALA A 11 2.50 6.13 -5.07
C ALA A 11 2.79 5.23 -6.27
N ALA A 12 3.91 4.51 -6.24
CA ALA A 12 4.36 3.60 -7.29
C ALA A 12 5.47 2.69 -6.75
N TRP A 13 5.73 1.57 -7.40
CA TRP A 13 7.02 0.90 -7.28
C TRP A 13 8.09 1.72 -7.98
N SER A 14 9.33 1.70 -7.46
CA SER A 14 10.45 2.47 -8.06
C SER A 14 10.66 2.15 -9.55
N THR A 15 10.39 0.92 -9.94
CA THR A 15 10.51 0.43 -11.32
C THR A 15 9.41 0.93 -12.27
N GLU A 16 8.28 1.42 -11.75
CA GLU A 16 7.21 1.99 -12.57
C GLU A 16 7.53 3.42 -13.05
N VAL A 17 8.43 4.12 -12.36
CA VAL A 17 8.80 5.51 -12.68
C VAL A 17 10.10 5.52 -13.46
N GLU A 18 9.98 5.30 -14.77
CA GLU A 18 11.11 5.25 -15.67
C GLU A 18 11.61 6.67 -16.03
N VAL A 19 12.93 6.80 -16.28
CA VAL A 19 13.52 8.06 -16.74
C VAL A 19 12.91 8.48 -18.09
N GLY A 20 12.52 9.74 -18.20
CA GLY A 20 11.93 10.29 -19.43
C GLY A 20 10.44 9.97 -19.63
N LYS A 21 9.81 9.19 -18.76
CA LYS A 21 8.38 8.88 -18.80
C LYS A 21 7.62 9.64 -17.71
N LEU A 22 6.34 9.87 -17.97
CA LEU A 22 5.39 10.47 -17.02
C LEU A 22 4.40 9.39 -16.56
N LEU A 23 4.30 9.17 -15.25
CA LEU A 23 3.31 8.29 -14.64
C LEU A 23 2.18 9.13 -14.06
N SER A 24 0.96 8.93 -14.53
CA SER A 24 -0.24 9.55 -13.95
C SER A 24 -0.89 8.60 -12.94
N ARG A 25 -1.23 9.14 -11.78
CA ARG A 25 -1.99 8.46 -10.71
C ARG A 25 -3.04 9.41 -10.15
N ARG A 26 -4.15 8.89 -9.71
CA ARG A 26 -5.04 9.58 -8.78
C ARG A 26 -4.79 9.01 -7.39
N LEU A 27 -4.47 9.85 -6.42
CA LEU A 27 -4.16 9.43 -5.05
C LEU A 27 -4.94 10.33 -4.09
N LEU A 28 -5.74 9.76 -3.20
CA LEU A 28 -6.57 10.49 -2.23
C LEU A 28 -7.45 11.58 -2.91
N ASP A 29 -8.08 11.23 -4.03
CA ASP A 29 -8.85 12.11 -4.92
C ASP A 29 -8.05 13.20 -5.68
N GLU A 30 -6.73 13.29 -5.50
CA GLU A 30 -5.88 14.26 -6.19
C GLU A 30 -5.23 13.63 -7.44
N PRO A 31 -5.28 14.28 -8.60
CA PRO A 31 -4.52 13.86 -9.77
C PRO A 31 -3.05 14.22 -9.57
N VAL A 32 -2.16 13.24 -9.71
CA VAL A 32 -0.72 13.38 -9.51
C VAL A 32 0.03 12.88 -10.75
N VAL A 33 1.00 13.64 -11.23
CA VAL A 33 1.99 13.19 -12.20
C VAL A 33 3.32 12.96 -11.50
N ILE A 34 3.91 11.78 -11.72
CA ILE A 34 5.18 11.36 -11.13
C ILE A 34 6.18 11.15 -12.26
N TYR A 35 7.42 11.58 -12.06
CA TYR A 35 8.49 11.46 -13.05
C TYR A 35 9.85 11.49 -12.37
N ARG A 36 10.92 11.16 -13.12
CA ARG A 36 12.30 11.38 -12.65
C ARG A 36 12.88 12.61 -13.31
N ASP A 37 13.52 13.47 -12.50
CA ASP A 37 14.32 14.57 -12.98
C ASP A 37 15.66 14.09 -13.60
N PRO A 38 16.49 14.99 -14.16
CA PRO A 38 17.78 14.61 -14.76
C PRO A 38 18.78 13.94 -13.80
N ASP A 39 18.65 14.21 -12.51
CA ASP A 39 19.48 13.61 -11.46
C ASP A 39 18.98 12.23 -11.05
N GLY A 40 17.89 11.76 -11.67
CA GLY A 40 17.24 10.48 -11.35
C GLY A 40 16.31 10.52 -10.14
N CYS A 41 16.15 11.68 -9.50
CA CYS A 41 15.27 11.85 -8.34
C CYS A 41 13.81 11.85 -8.76
N ALA A 42 12.97 11.12 -8.04
CA ALA A 42 11.52 11.12 -8.26
C ALA A 42 10.91 12.48 -7.86
N ARG A 43 9.99 12.98 -8.68
CA ARG A 43 9.22 14.21 -8.47
C ARG A 43 7.73 13.92 -8.63
N ALA A 44 6.90 14.61 -7.85
CA ALA A 44 5.45 14.53 -7.98
C ALA A 44 4.82 15.91 -7.94
N LEU A 45 3.98 16.19 -8.93
CA LEU A 45 3.23 17.43 -9.06
C LEU A 45 1.74 17.14 -9.21
N THR A 46 0.89 18.11 -8.85
CA THR A 46 -0.54 18.03 -9.23
C THR A 46 -0.64 17.92 -10.75
N ASP A 47 -1.31 16.88 -11.24
CA ASP A 47 -1.49 16.62 -12.69
C ASP A 47 -2.58 17.52 -13.29
N ARG A 48 -2.38 18.84 -13.14
CA ARG A 48 -3.33 19.85 -13.64
C ARG A 48 -2.62 21.18 -13.88
N CYS A 49 -2.52 21.58 -15.13
CA CYS A 49 -1.98 22.88 -15.50
C CYS A 49 -2.87 24.01 -14.97
N PRO A 50 -2.34 25.05 -14.29
CA PRO A 50 -3.15 26.13 -13.71
C PRO A 50 -3.78 27.06 -14.77
N HIS A 51 -3.35 27.00 -16.04
CA HIS A 51 -3.89 27.85 -17.11
C HIS A 51 -5.28 27.39 -17.58
N ARG A 52 -5.42 26.14 -18.06
CA ARG A 52 -6.68 25.59 -18.63
C ARG A 52 -6.94 24.16 -18.17
N PHE A 53 -6.34 23.77 -17.06
CA PHE A 53 -6.57 22.50 -16.34
C PHE A 53 -6.22 21.24 -17.15
N ALA A 54 -5.41 21.38 -18.24
CA ALA A 54 -4.92 20.23 -18.99
C ALA A 54 -4.07 19.32 -18.08
N PRO A 55 -4.22 17.96 -18.16
CA PRO A 55 -3.33 17.06 -17.47
C PRO A 55 -1.87 17.27 -17.92
N LEU A 56 -0.98 17.47 -16.97
CA LEU A 56 0.45 17.64 -17.23
C LEU A 56 1.09 16.32 -17.68
N SER A 57 0.55 15.20 -17.25
CA SER A 57 0.96 13.86 -17.67
C SER A 57 0.77 13.58 -19.17
N MET A 58 -0.07 14.34 -19.86
CA MET A 58 -0.19 14.31 -21.31
C MET A 58 0.93 15.09 -22.02
N GLY A 59 1.77 15.77 -21.27
CA GLY A 59 2.89 16.57 -21.75
C GLY A 59 4.16 15.76 -21.95
N ARG A 60 5.30 16.41 -21.72
CA ARG A 60 6.62 15.79 -21.85
C ARG A 60 7.64 16.48 -20.94
N LEU A 61 8.72 15.79 -20.70
CA LEU A 61 9.91 16.40 -20.07
C LEU A 61 10.76 17.10 -21.13
N VAL A 62 11.19 18.32 -20.83
CA VAL A 62 12.11 19.13 -21.64
C VAL A 62 13.19 19.64 -20.70
N ASP A 63 14.42 19.17 -20.89
CA ASP A 63 15.55 19.50 -20.02
C ASP A 63 15.24 19.28 -18.52
N GLY A 64 14.51 18.20 -18.22
CA GLY A 64 14.13 17.83 -16.85
C GLY A 64 12.94 18.57 -16.25
N VAL A 65 12.36 19.53 -16.95
CA VAL A 65 11.16 20.24 -16.51
C VAL A 65 9.91 19.76 -17.26
N LEU A 66 8.78 19.74 -16.58
CA LEU A 66 7.51 19.21 -17.11
C LEU A 66 6.80 20.25 -17.96
N GLN A 67 6.67 20.01 -19.27
CA GLN A 67 6.00 20.90 -20.21
C GLN A 67 4.54 20.53 -20.41
N CYS A 68 3.64 21.49 -20.14
CA CYS A 68 2.21 21.36 -20.45
C CYS A 68 1.99 21.15 -21.94
N PRO A 69 1.17 20.16 -22.37
CA PRO A 69 0.97 19.87 -23.78
C PRO A 69 0.14 20.91 -24.51
N TYR A 70 -0.61 21.75 -23.77
CA TYR A 70 -1.59 22.64 -24.38
C TYR A 70 -0.99 23.97 -24.84
N HIS A 71 -0.29 24.69 -23.95
CA HIS A 71 0.28 26.01 -24.27
C HIS A 71 1.78 26.14 -23.90
N GLY A 72 2.45 25.05 -23.61
CA GLY A 72 3.90 25.02 -23.45
C GLY A 72 4.46 25.62 -22.17
N LEU A 73 3.63 25.91 -21.15
CA LEU A 73 4.14 26.29 -19.83
C LEU A 73 5.00 25.15 -19.28
N ARG A 74 6.15 25.49 -18.65
CA ARG A 74 7.04 24.48 -18.05
C ARG A 74 7.11 24.67 -16.54
N PHE A 75 7.06 23.57 -15.83
CA PHE A 75 7.08 23.50 -14.36
C PHE A 75 8.29 22.69 -13.91
N ASP A 76 9.06 23.21 -12.97
CA ASP A 76 10.15 22.47 -12.33
C ASP A 76 9.64 21.49 -11.27
N GLY A 77 10.57 20.76 -10.62
CA GLY A 77 10.23 19.78 -9.58
C GLY A 77 9.61 20.36 -8.31
N SER A 78 9.71 21.67 -8.09
CA SER A 78 9.04 22.40 -6.99
C SER A 78 7.62 22.80 -7.35
N GLY A 79 7.24 22.69 -8.63
CA GLY A 79 5.97 23.11 -9.18
C GLY A 79 5.91 24.56 -9.61
N ASP A 80 7.01 25.30 -9.56
CA ASP A 80 7.09 26.66 -10.05
C ASP A 80 7.14 26.68 -11.59
N CYS A 81 6.39 27.60 -12.20
CA CYS A 81 6.49 27.81 -13.64
C CYS A 81 7.80 28.53 -13.97
N VAL A 82 8.69 27.86 -14.71
CA VAL A 82 10.00 28.37 -15.10
C VAL A 82 10.06 28.87 -16.54
N HIS A 83 9.02 28.61 -17.34
CA HIS A 83 8.94 29.04 -18.73
C HIS A 83 7.53 29.30 -19.18
N ASN A 84 7.29 30.46 -19.82
CA ASN A 84 6.07 30.79 -20.51
C ASN A 84 6.43 31.25 -21.95
N PRO A 85 6.07 30.50 -22.99
CA PRO A 85 6.41 30.85 -24.38
C PRO A 85 5.65 32.09 -24.91
N HIS A 86 4.64 32.56 -24.16
CA HIS A 86 3.77 33.67 -24.56
C HIS A 86 4.11 35.02 -23.89
N GLY A 87 5.18 35.07 -23.08
CA GLY A 87 5.58 36.28 -22.38
C GLY A 87 6.14 36.03 -20.97
N PRO A 88 6.08 37.00 -20.08
CA PRO A 88 6.56 36.85 -18.72
C PRO A 88 5.80 35.72 -17.98
N VAL A 89 6.48 35.03 -17.06
CA VAL A 89 5.86 34.01 -16.22
C VAL A 89 4.94 34.69 -15.19
N PRO A 90 3.62 34.40 -15.19
CA PRO A 90 2.72 34.95 -14.18
C PRO A 90 3.05 34.37 -12.79
N ARG A 91 3.02 35.23 -11.74
CA ARG A 91 3.29 34.80 -10.35
C ARG A 91 2.36 33.65 -9.86
N ALA A 92 1.14 33.61 -10.38
CA ALA A 92 0.15 32.59 -10.03
C ALA A 92 0.35 31.26 -10.81
N ALA A 93 1.29 31.22 -11.78
CA ALA A 93 1.57 30.01 -12.56
C ALA A 93 2.40 29.02 -11.72
N ARG A 94 1.72 28.29 -10.86
CA ARG A 94 2.31 27.30 -9.96
C ARG A 94 1.40 26.09 -9.82
N VAL A 95 1.97 24.91 -9.68
CA VAL A 95 1.28 23.67 -9.30
C VAL A 95 1.81 23.19 -7.95
N ARG A 96 1.00 22.45 -7.22
CA ARG A 96 1.44 21.85 -5.97
C ARG A 96 2.45 20.74 -6.26
N SER A 97 3.57 20.75 -5.54
CA SER A 97 4.48 19.62 -5.44
C SER A 97 4.18 18.80 -4.17
N PHE A 98 4.53 17.52 -4.21
CA PHE A 98 4.34 16.61 -3.09
C PHE A 98 5.69 16.08 -2.60
N PRO A 99 5.96 16.06 -1.29
CA PRO A 99 7.12 15.38 -0.76
C PRO A 99 7.12 13.91 -1.14
N LEU A 100 8.26 13.44 -1.63
CA LEU A 100 8.50 12.03 -1.95
C LEU A 100 9.68 11.50 -1.14
N ALA A 101 9.64 10.20 -0.87
CA ALA A 101 10.78 9.42 -0.41
C ALA A 101 10.87 8.15 -1.27
N GLU A 102 12.08 7.73 -1.59
CA GLU A 102 12.31 6.47 -2.30
C GLU A 102 12.99 5.48 -1.35
N ARG A 103 12.23 4.48 -0.90
CA ARG A 103 12.65 3.49 0.09
C ARG A 103 11.94 2.17 -0.14
N TYR A 104 12.58 1.06 0.21
CA TYR A 104 11.93 -0.25 0.16
C TYR A 104 11.35 -0.59 -1.23
N SER A 105 12.12 -0.32 -2.27
CA SER A 105 11.73 -0.53 -3.69
C SER A 105 10.48 0.27 -4.13
N ALA A 106 10.02 1.24 -3.34
CA ALA A 106 8.81 2.02 -3.56
C ALA A 106 9.06 3.53 -3.52
N ILE A 107 8.25 4.26 -4.28
CA ILE A 107 8.13 5.70 -4.19
C ILE A 107 6.96 6.02 -3.26
N TRP A 108 7.30 6.63 -2.12
CA TRP A 108 6.35 7.08 -1.10
C TRP A 108 5.99 8.53 -1.34
N ILE A 109 4.73 8.87 -1.12
CA ILE A 109 4.19 10.22 -1.27
C ILE A 109 3.51 10.69 0.00
N TRP A 110 3.75 11.96 0.35
CA TRP A 110 3.07 12.64 1.45
C TRP A 110 2.04 13.62 0.89
N MET A 111 0.76 13.41 1.20
CA MET A 111 -0.34 14.18 0.63
C MET A 111 -0.81 15.33 1.52
N GLY A 112 -0.30 15.43 2.75
CA GLY A 112 -0.68 16.41 3.76
C GLY A 112 0.13 17.70 3.74
N ASP A 113 0.40 18.22 4.94
CA ASP A 113 1.27 19.37 5.22
C ASP A 113 2.72 18.96 5.00
N PRO A 114 3.44 19.56 4.04
CA PRO A 114 4.82 19.16 3.71
C PRO A 114 5.78 19.31 4.88
N ASP A 115 5.56 20.24 5.80
CA ASP A 115 6.43 20.46 6.96
C ASP A 115 6.37 19.30 7.98
N LYS A 116 5.39 18.39 7.83
CA LYS A 116 5.22 17.19 8.65
C LYS A 116 5.71 15.91 8.00
N ALA A 117 6.26 15.99 6.78
CA ALA A 117 6.69 14.85 5.99
C ALA A 117 8.05 14.29 6.47
N ALA A 118 8.07 13.69 7.67
CA ALA A 118 9.27 13.03 8.19
C ALA A 118 9.40 11.61 7.63
N GLU A 119 10.49 11.31 6.93
CA GLU A 119 10.74 9.97 6.36
C GLU A 119 10.83 8.87 7.43
N SER A 120 11.22 9.22 8.65
CA SER A 120 11.23 8.31 9.80
C SER A 120 9.84 7.78 10.18
N ALA A 121 8.77 8.38 9.65
CA ALA A 121 7.40 7.90 9.83
C ALA A 121 7.01 6.79 8.82
N ILE A 122 7.85 6.50 7.83
CA ILE A 122 7.68 5.32 6.96
C ILE A 122 8.01 4.08 7.79
N PRO A 123 7.10 3.10 7.91
CA PRO A 123 7.36 1.87 8.65
C PRO A 123 8.51 1.07 8.06
N GLU A 124 9.13 0.23 8.89
CA GLU A 124 10.18 -0.67 8.45
C GLU A 124 9.62 -1.80 7.58
N PHE A 125 10.22 -1.95 6.40
CA PHE A 125 10.01 -3.05 5.44
C PHE A 125 11.37 -3.57 4.97
N ASP A 126 12.25 -3.95 5.90
CA ASP A 126 13.65 -4.31 5.63
C ASP A 126 13.77 -5.43 4.58
N PHE A 127 12.78 -6.31 4.53
CA PHE A 127 12.70 -7.35 3.50
C PHE A 127 12.40 -6.82 2.08
N LEU A 128 12.19 -5.52 1.90
CA LEU A 128 12.04 -4.85 0.60
C LEU A 128 13.28 -4.01 0.22
N VAL A 129 14.38 -4.14 0.95
CA VAL A 129 15.65 -3.46 0.66
C VAL A 129 16.36 -4.18 -0.48
N PRO A 130 16.47 -3.59 -1.70
CA PRO A 130 16.94 -4.29 -2.89
C PRO A 130 18.43 -4.69 -2.83
N GLU A 131 19.21 -4.10 -1.94
CA GLU A 131 20.62 -4.46 -1.71
C GLU A 131 20.78 -5.79 -0.96
N GLN A 132 19.72 -6.29 -0.31
CA GLN A 132 19.74 -7.50 0.51
C GLN A 132 18.75 -8.56 0.04
N TRP A 133 17.72 -8.15 -0.71
CA TRP A 133 16.59 -8.98 -1.08
C TRP A 133 16.26 -8.88 -2.56
N TYR A 134 15.96 -10.00 -3.18
CA TYR A 134 15.25 -10.03 -4.46
C TYR A 134 13.78 -9.73 -4.20
N VAL A 135 13.28 -8.64 -4.77
CA VAL A 135 11.93 -8.15 -4.51
C VAL A 135 11.07 -8.31 -5.75
N GLY A 136 10.06 -9.18 -5.67
CA GLY A 136 8.99 -9.25 -6.66
C GLY A 136 7.87 -8.30 -6.27
N THR A 137 7.41 -7.48 -7.20
CA THR A 137 6.39 -6.45 -6.95
C THR A 137 5.21 -6.60 -7.88
N GLY A 138 4.01 -6.29 -7.39
CA GLY A 138 2.78 -6.24 -8.17
C GLY A 138 1.91 -5.07 -7.78
N HIS A 139 1.01 -4.68 -8.68
CA HIS A 139 0.04 -3.62 -8.48
C HIS A 139 -1.28 -3.99 -9.16
N MET A 140 -2.40 -3.74 -8.48
CA MET A 140 -3.74 -3.83 -9.05
C MET A 140 -4.64 -2.74 -8.49
N ALA A 141 -5.72 -2.44 -9.20
CA ALA A 141 -6.77 -1.56 -8.71
C ALA A 141 -7.98 -2.40 -8.28
N ILE A 142 -8.61 -2.02 -7.16
CA ILE A 142 -9.78 -2.68 -6.59
C ILE A 142 -10.89 -1.64 -6.41
N ASP A 143 -12.09 -1.96 -6.88
CA ASP A 143 -13.27 -1.10 -6.76
C ASP A 143 -13.92 -1.29 -5.38
N GLY A 144 -13.18 -0.86 -4.35
CA GLY A 144 -13.52 -0.90 -2.93
C GLY A 144 -12.74 0.16 -2.15
N GLY A 145 -13.27 0.58 -1.01
CA GLY A 145 -12.55 1.43 -0.06
C GLY A 145 -11.41 0.66 0.60
N TYR A 146 -10.27 1.31 0.80
CA TYR A 146 -9.06 0.69 1.34
C TYR A 146 -9.23 0.07 2.74
N GLU A 147 -10.23 0.50 3.51
CA GLU A 147 -10.55 -0.12 4.79
C GLU A 147 -11.07 -1.56 4.64
N LEU A 148 -11.70 -1.92 3.52
CA LEU A 148 -12.14 -3.30 3.24
C LEU A 148 -10.95 -4.21 2.99
N GLU A 149 -9.90 -3.70 2.34
CA GLU A 149 -8.63 -4.38 2.14
C GLU A 149 -7.90 -4.61 3.47
N ILE A 150 -7.92 -3.60 4.36
CA ILE A 150 -7.34 -3.71 5.70
C ILE A 150 -8.05 -4.82 6.49
N ASP A 151 -9.38 -4.86 6.46
CA ASP A 151 -10.16 -5.90 7.13
C ASP A 151 -9.83 -7.29 6.58
N ASN A 152 -9.74 -7.42 5.26
CA ASN A 152 -9.41 -8.69 4.60
C ASN A 152 -8.06 -9.25 5.06
N ILE A 153 -6.99 -8.43 5.07
CA ILE A 153 -5.66 -8.90 5.46
C ILE A 153 -5.51 -9.05 6.98
N LEU A 154 -6.26 -8.32 7.80
CA LEU A 154 -6.18 -8.45 9.27
C LEU A 154 -6.92 -9.67 9.82
N ASP A 155 -7.90 -10.22 9.10
CA ASP A 155 -8.50 -11.51 9.42
C ASP A 155 -8.32 -12.55 8.31
N LEU A 156 -7.24 -13.30 8.39
CA LEU A 156 -6.89 -14.36 7.44
C LEU A 156 -7.66 -15.67 7.68
N SER A 157 -8.79 -15.67 8.39
CA SER A 157 -9.66 -16.85 8.54
C SER A 157 -10.38 -17.20 7.23
N HIS A 158 -10.59 -16.21 6.35
CA HIS A 158 -11.19 -16.40 5.04
C HIS A 158 -10.36 -17.34 4.13
N ILE A 159 -9.06 -17.49 4.39
CA ILE A 159 -8.18 -18.42 3.65
C ILE A 159 -8.78 -19.81 3.57
N GLU A 160 -9.42 -20.29 4.64
CA GLU A 160 -10.03 -21.62 4.66
C GLU A 160 -11.15 -21.78 3.62
N PHE A 161 -11.89 -20.72 3.36
CA PHE A 161 -13.09 -20.75 2.52
C PHE A 161 -12.88 -20.18 1.12
N LEU A 162 -11.94 -19.25 0.99
CA LEU A 162 -11.74 -18.46 -0.23
C LEU A 162 -10.53 -18.92 -1.04
N HIS A 163 -9.48 -19.45 -0.40
CA HIS A 163 -8.20 -19.75 -1.06
C HIS A 163 -7.85 -21.24 -1.07
N PRO A 164 -8.35 -22.04 -2.02
CA PRO A 164 -8.12 -23.51 -2.06
C PRO A 164 -6.63 -23.89 -2.03
N LEU A 165 -5.75 -23.04 -2.60
CA LEU A 165 -4.31 -23.29 -2.65
C LEU A 165 -3.66 -23.26 -1.26
N PHE A 166 -4.21 -22.49 -0.32
CA PHE A 166 -3.67 -22.28 1.03
C PHE A 166 -4.54 -22.86 2.13
N SER A 167 -5.75 -23.32 1.75
CA SER A 167 -6.81 -23.72 2.67
C SER A 167 -6.50 -25.00 3.44
N SER A 168 -6.90 -25.02 4.69
CA SER A 168 -7.11 -26.22 5.49
C SER A 168 -8.19 -25.92 6.54
N GLU A 169 -8.90 -26.94 7.03
CA GLU A 169 -9.89 -26.78 8.11
C GLU A 169 -9.30 -26.30 9.44
N ALA A 170 -7.99 -26.27 9.57
CA ALA A 170 -7.30 -25.79 10.77
C ALA A 170 -7.14 -24.27 10.81
N VAL A 171 -7.27 -23.56 9.68
CA VAL A 171 -7.00 -22.11 9.59
C VAL A 171 -7.96 -21.30 10.45
N SER A 172 -9.28 -21.53 10.34
CA SER A 172 -10.28 -20.79 11.11
C SER A 172 -10.22 -21.11 12.62
N ARG A 173 -9.76 -22.33 12.96
CA ARG A 173 -9.58 -22.77 14.35
C ARG A 173 -8.27 -22.36 14.98
N GLY A 174 -7.36 -21.77 14.23
CA GLY A 174 -6.06 -21.31 14.71
C GLY A 174 -6.17 -20.36 15.90
N GLU A 175 -5.17 -20.41 16.79
CA GLU A 175 -5.05 -19.48 17.92
C GLU A 175 -4.78 -18.07 17.39
N ILE A 176 -5.63 -17.10 17.78
CA ILE A 176 -5.49 -15.70 17.36
C ILE A 176 -5.05 -14.88 18.57
N LYS A 177 -4.01 -14.06 18.35
CA LYS A 177 -3.52 -13.05 19.31
C LYS A 177 -3.51 -11.68 18.64
N CYS A 178 -4.34 -10.77 19.10
CA CYS A 178 -4.29 -9.38 18.73
C CYS A 178 -3.39 -8.62 19.71
N GLY A 179 -2.50 -7.77 19.17
CA GLY A 179 -1.63 -6.86 19.92
C GLY A 179 -1.74 -5.44 19.39
N GLN A 180 -1.44 -4.45 20.24
CA GLN A 180 -1.36 -3.06 19.84
C GLN A 180 -0.22 -2.36 20.58
N GLU A 181 0.61 -1.64 19.83
CA GLU A 181 1.71 -0.82 20.35
C GLU A 181 1.63 0.56 19.69
N GLY A 182 1.11 1.55 20.42
CA GLY A 182 0.78 2.86 19.85
C GLY A 182 -0.23 2.72 18.71
N ASP A 183 0.15 3.18 17.52
CA ASP A 183 -0.67 3.10 16.28
C ASP A 183 -0.38 1.84 15.44
N THR A 184 0.42 0.91 15.97
CA THR A 184 0.70 -0.37 15.31
C THR A 184 -0.23 -1.45 15.86
N VAL A 185 -0.89 -2.18 14.97
CA VAL A 185 -1.76 -3.31 15.31
C VAL A 185 -1.16 -4.59 14.75
N TRP A 186 -1.19 -5.65 15.56
CA TRP A 186 -0.79 -6.98 15.18
C TRP A 186 -1.97 -7.95 15.22
N SER A 187 -2.11 -8.74 14.16
CA SER A 187 -2.95 -9.95 14.12
C SER A 187 -2.03 -11.13 13.93
N ARG A 188 -1.95 -12.03 14.90
CA ARG A 188 -1.10 -13.23 14.85
C ARG A 188 -1.95 -14.45 14.94
N ARG A 189 -1.91 -15.30 13.91
CA ARG A 189 -2.62 -16.58 13.87
C ARG A 189 -1.61 -17.72 13.89
N TYR A 190 -1.78 -18.64 14.83
CA TYR A 190 -0.97 -19.84 14.95
C TYR A 190 -1.85 -21.09 14.78
N ILE A 191 -1.46 -21.96 13.85
CA ILE A 191 -2.20 -23.14 13.44
C ILE A 191 -1.32 -24.34 13.78
N ARG A 192 -1.78 -25.20 14.69
CA ARG A 192 -1.04 -26.37 15.15
C ARG A 192 -1.51 -27.62 14.42
N ASP A 193 -0.56 -28.57 14.25
CA ASP A 193 -0.83 -29.92 13.77
C ASP A 193 -1.70 -29.93 12.49
N ASP A 194 -1.43 -29.00 11.57
CA ASP A 194 -2.18 -28.86 10.34
C ASP A 194 -1.78 -29.91 9.30
N SER A 195 -2.72 -30.29 8.45
CA SER A 195 -2.50 -31.10 7.25
C SER A 195 -2.82 -30.24 6.02
N PRO A 196 -1.91 -29.31 5.63
CA PRO A 196 -2.19 -28.34 4.59
C PRO A 196 -2.13 -28.93 3.18
N PRO A 197 -2.55 -28.19 2.14
CA PRO A 197 -2.42 -28.60 0.75
C PRO A 197 -0.94 -28.80 0.33
N PRO A 198 -0.70 -29.57 -0.75
CA PRO A 198 0.66 -29.88 -1.23
C PRO A 198 1.56 -28.67 -1.46
N PHE A 199 1.00 -27.53 -1.89
CA PHE A 199 1.72 -26.30 -2.10
C PHE A 199 2.43 -25.81 -0.81
N ILE A 200 1.78 -25.91 0.35
CA ILE A 200 2.33 -25.48 1.63
C ILE A 200 3.53 -26.33 2.06
N TYR A 201 3.48 -27.65 1.83
CA TYR A 201 4.60 -28.54 2.08
C TYR A 201 5.83 -28.13 1.26
N GLN A 202 5.63 -27.79 -0.02
CA GLN A 202 6.69 -27.34 -0.91
C GLN A 202 7.23 -25.97 -0.48
N ALA A 203 6.35 -25.02 -0.20
CA ALA A 203 6.72 -23.65 0.19
C ALA A 203 7.58 -23.61 1.46
N PHE A 204 7.32 -24.50 2.42
CA PHE A 204 8.05 -24.56 3.68
C PHE A 204 9.10 -25.68 3.76
N ASN A 205 9.36 -26.37 2.63
CA ASN A 205 10.33 -27.47 2.54
C ASN A 205 10.09 -28.54 3.61
N ILE A 206 8.84 -28.93 3.81
CA ILE A 206 8.42 -29.98 4.75
C ILE A 206 8.00 -31.21 3.96
N PRO A 207 8.43 -32.43 4.34
CA PRO A 207 7.97 -33.65 3.67
C PRO A 207 6.44 -33.79 3.73
N GLN A 208 5.84 -34.08 2.57
CA GLN A 208 4.39 -34.25 2.48
C GLN A 208 3.89 -35.38 3.40
N GLY A 209 2.78 -35.12 4.08
CA GLY A 209 2.17 -36.05 5.03
C GLY A 209 2.59 -35.83 6.49
N ASN A 210 3.60 -35.00 6.76
CA ASN A 210 3.90 -34.59 8.12
C ASN A 210 2.85 -33.58 8.60
N LEU A 211 2.57 -33.55 9.91
CA LEU A 211 1.84 -32.43 10.50
C LEU A 211 2.72 -31.18 10.52
N VAL A 212 2.09 -30.03 10.31
CA VAL A 212 2.75 -28.73 10.17
C VAL A 212 2.18 -27.75 11.18
N ASP A 213 3.07 -27.06 11.90
CA ASP A 213 2.72 -25.86 12.64
C ASP A 213 2.93 -24.64 11.72
N ARG A 214 1.88 -23.86 11.51
CA ARG A 214 1.91 -22.67 10.64
C ARG A 214 1.60 -21.41 11.42
N TRP A 215 2.05 -20.28 10.89
CA TRP A 215 1.71 -18.94 11.40
C TRP A 215 1.42 -17.96 10.27
N LEU A 216 0.56 -17.01 10.57
CA LEU A 216 0.19 -15.87 9.75
C LEU A 216 0.22 -14.65 10.66
N ASP A 217 1.30 -13.88 10.61
CA ASP A 217 1.50 -12.71 11.46
C ASP A 217 1.40 -11.45 10.63
N VAL A 218 0.36 -10.66 10.86
CA VAL A 218 0.13 -9.39 10.18
C VAL A 218 0.45 -8.23 11.12
N ARG A 219 1.28 -7.31 10.65
CA ARG A 219 1.47 -5.98 11.23
C ARG A 219 0.75 -4.96 10.36
N TRP A 220 -0.11 -4.17 10.97
CA TRP A 220 -0.73 -3.01 10.35
C TRP A 220 -0.23 -1.73 11.00
N GLN A 221 0.03 -0.70 10.18
CA GLN A 221 0.29 0.67 10.60
C GLN A 221 -0.50 1.65 9.74
N ALA A 222 -1.00 2.73 10.36
CA ALA A 222 -1.73 3.75 9.64
C ALA A 222 -0.88 4.39 8.53
N PRO A 223 -1.45 4.70 7.33
CA PRO A 223 -2.88 4.61 7.05
C PRO A 223 -3.36 3.22 6.63
N ALA A 224 -2.56 2.45 5.90
CA ALA A 224 -2.90 1.14 5.35
C ALA A 224 -1.63 0.39 4.90
N LEU A 225 -0.63 0.38 5.76
CA LEU A 225 0.70 -0.18 5.50
C LEU A 225 0.83 -1.49 6.27
N MET A 226 0.87 -2.62 5.56
CA MET A 226 0.84 -3.93 6.17
C MET A 226 2.00 -4.79 5.73
N ALA A 227 2.56 -5.53 6.69
CA ALA A 227 3.51 -6.60 6.46
C ALA A 227 2.91 -7.90 6.99
N LEU A 228 2.97 -8.96 6.21
CA LEU A 228 2.53 -10.30 6.57
C LEU A 228 3.74 -11.24 6.55
N TRP A 229 3.93 -11.97 7.62
CA TRP A 229 4.88 -13.07 7.70
C TRP A 229 4.12 -14.40 7.72
N THR A 230 4.23 -15.13 6.62
CA THR A 230 3.67 -16.48 6.49
C THR A 230 4.77 -17.49 6.72
N GLY A 231 4.55 -18.47 7.57
CA GLY A 231 5.56 -19.48 7.81
C GLY A 231 5.03 -20.81 8.29
N GLY A 232 5.93 -21.79 8.30
CA GLY A 232 5.63 -23.13 8.76
C GLY A 232 6.87 -23.94 9.14
N VAL A 233 6.64 -24.92 10.00
CA VAL A 233 7.64 -25.87 10.48
C VAL A 233 6.97 -27.23 10.72
N ALA A 234 7.73 -28.31 10.67
CA ALA A 234 7.19 -29.63 11.08
C ALA A 234 6.67 -29.55 12.52
N ALA A 235 5.49 -30.09 12.77
CA ALA A 235 4.82 -30.00 14.08
C ALA A 235 5.70 -30.44 15.23
N GLY A 236 5.63 -29.68 16.33
CA GLY A 236 6.41 -29.92 17.53
C GLY A 236 7.85 -29.39 17.49
N ARG A 237 8.30 -28.78 16.39
CA ARG A 237 9.60 -28.10 16.31
C ARG A 237 9.48 -26.62 16.69
N SER A 238 10.63 -25.99 16.99
CA SER A 238 10.66 -24.54 17.23
C SER A 238 10.31 -23.78 15.96
N ARG A 239 9.60 -22.66 16.09
CA ARG A 239 9.31 -21.73 14.99
C ARG A 239 10.59 -21.21 14.32
N GLU A 240 11.69 -21.09 15.08
CA GLU A 240 12.99 -20.63 14.61
C GLU A 240 13.63 -21.61 13.60
N ASP A 241 13.26 -22.89 13.65
CA ASP A 241 13.69 -23.91 12.69
C ASP A 241 12.89 -23.88 11.37
N GLY A 242 11.82 -23.08 11.32
CA GLY A 242 10.90 -23.04 10.20
C GLY A 242 11.26 -22.05 9.12
N VAL A 243 10.54 -22.13 8.02
CA VAL A 243 10.60 -21.14 6.93
C VAL A 243 9.64 -20.00 7.25
N ASN A 244 10.07 -18.76 7.00
CA ASN A 244 9.27 -17.56 7.19
C ASN A 244 9.40 -16.68 5.95
N VAL A 245 8.28 -16.43 5.25
CA VAL A 245 8.24 -15.67 4.00
C VAL A 245 7.48 -14.35 4.24
N PRO A 246 8.18 -13.22 4.14
CA PRO A 246 7.56 -11.93 4.28
C PRO A 246 6.88 -11.47 2.98
N SER A 247 5.75 -10.76 3.13
CA SER A 247 5.10 -10.03 2.05
C SER A 247 4.61 -8.67 2.54
N ALA A 248 4.53 -7.71 1.62
CA ALA A 248 3.99 -6.39 1.87
C ALA A 248 2.64 -6.23 1.18
N HIS A 249 1.70 -5.57 1.87
CA HIS A 249 0.35 -5.26 1.39
C HIS A 249 0.08 -3.79 1.71
N LEU A 250 0.15 -2.93 0.69
CA LEU A 250 0.17 -1.48 0.84
C LEU A 250 -0.99 -0.90 0.05
N PHE A 251 -1.97 -0.32 0.75
CA PHE A 251 -3.18 0.17 0.12
C PHE A 251 -3.19 1.69 0.09
N THR A 252 -3.26 2.24 -1.13
CA THR A 252 -3.35 3.68 -1.34
C THR A 252 -4.69 4.02 -1.96
N PRO A 253 -5.55 4.80 -1.28
CA PRO A 253 -6.82 5.22 -1.87
C PRO A 253 -6.61 5.97 -3.18
N GLU A 254 -7.25 5.51 -4.27
CA GLU A 254 -7.43 6.32 -5.46
C GLU A 254 -8.55 7.34 -5.20
N THR A 255 -9.68 6.82 -4.72
CA THR A 255 -10.87 7.56 -4.30
C THR A 255 -11.46 6.92 -3.03
N ALA A 256 -12.56 7.41 -2.53
CA ALA A 256 -13.27 6.77 -1.41
C ALA A 256 -13.78 5.35 -1.72
N SER A 257 -13.92 5.00 -3.01
CA SER A 257 -14.49 3.72 -3.48
C SER A 257 -13.56 2.94 -4.41
N ARG A 258 -12.31 3.35 -4.53
CA ARG A 258 -11.32 2.67 -5.36
C ARG A 258 -9.94 2.78 -4.72
N THR A 259 -9.20 1.67 -4.72
CA THR A 259 -7.92 1.52 -4.05
C THR A 259 -6.84 1.00 -5.00
N HIS A 260 -5.66 1.59 -4.94
CA HIS A 260 -4.43 1.00 -5.47
C HIS A 260 -3.90 0.02 -4.43
N TYR A 261 -3.80 -1.24 -4.80
CA TYR A 261 -3.16 -2.27 -4.01
C TYR A 261 -1.77 -2.57 -4.57
N PHE A 262 -0.75 -2.19 -3.83
CA PHE A 262 0.64 -2.54 -4.08
C PHE A 262 1.02 -3.72 -3.19
N TYR A 263 1.53 -4.80 -3.77
CA TYR A 263 1.96 -5.98 -3.03
C TYR A 263 3.35 -6.42 -3.47
N ALA A 264 4.10 -7.00 -2.54
CA ALA A 264 5.45 -7.49 -2.81
C ALA A 264 5.75 -8.74 -2.01
N MET A 265 6.55 -9.60 -2.59
CA MET A 265 7.21 -10.74 -1.93
C MET A 265 8.70 -10.66 -2.13
N SER A 266 9.48 -11.12 -1.14
CA SER A 266 10.93 -11.04 -1.24
C SER A 266 11.63 -12.27 -0.71
N PHE A 267 12.82 -12.51 -1.28
CA PHE A 267 13.69 -13.61 -0.93
C PHE A 267 15.12 -13.11 -0.76
N PRO A 268 15.85 -13.55 0.28
CA PRO A 268 17.18 -13.02 0.58
C PRO A 268 18.19 -13.32 -0.54
N HIS A 269 19.11 -12.40 -0.79
CA HIS A 269 20.21 -12.58 -1.75
C HIS A 269 21.09 -13.80 -1.43
N ALA A 270 21.11 -14.25 -0.18
CA ALA A 270 21.80 -15.47 0.21
C ALA A 270 21.36 -16.74 -0.54
N LEU A 271 20.16 -16.72 -1.15
CA LEU A 271 19.66 -17.80 -2.02
C LEU A 271 20.27 -17.78 -3.43
N GLY A 272 21.06 -16.74 -3.77
CA GLY A 272 21.63 -16.59 -5.11
C GLY A 272 20.57 -16.52 -6.22
N PRO A 273 20.87 -16.93 -7.46
CA PRO A 273 19.94 -16.81 -8.61
C PRO A 273 18.58 -17.48 -8.42
N VAL A 274 18.50 -18.50 -7.56
CA VAL A 274 17.23 -19.16 -7.23
C VAL A 274 16.29 -18.19 -6.50
N GLY A 275 16.82 -17.36 -5.60
CA GLY A 275 16.04 -16.34 -4.88
C GLY A 275 15.43 -15.30 -5.82
N GLU A 276 16.14 -14.89 -6.87
CA GLU A 276 15.64 -13.98 -7.90
C GLU A 276 14.45 -14.58 -8.68
N VAL A 277 14.60 -15.84 -9.11
CA VAL A 277 13.53 -16.58 -9.79
C VAL A 277 12.33 -16.71 -8.86
N MET A 278 12.56 -17.09 -7.59
CA MET A 278 11.49 -17.20 -6.58
C MET A 278 10.74 -15.88 -6.39
N ALA A 279 11.43 -14.74 -6.29
CA ALA A 279 10.78 -13.43 -6.11
C ALA A 279 9.86 -13.12 -7.28
N ARG A 280 10.32 -13.34 -8.51
CA ARG A 280 9.52 -13.08 -9.71
C ARG A 280 8.32 -14.04 -9.85
N GLU A 281 8.52 -15.32 -9.59
CA GLU A 281 7.46 -16.33 -9.78
C GLU A 281 6.44 -16.31 -8.64
N ASN A 282 6.89 -16.15 -7.38
CA ASN A 282 5.96 -16.17 -6.25
C ASN A 282 5.09 -14.91 -6.15
N VAL A 283 5.55 -13.75 -6.64
CA VAL A 283 4.67 -12.57 -6.72
C VAL A 283 3.51 -12.80 -7.71
N GLU A 284 3.74 -13.56 -8.78
CA GLU A 284 2.66 -13.95 -9.71
C GLU A 284 1.74 -15.02 -9.10
N VAL A 285 2.28 -15.96 -8.32
CA VAL A 285 1.46 -16.91 -7.55
C VAL A 285 0.58 -16.17 -6.54
N LEU A 286 1.13 -15.14 -5.88
CA LEU A 286 0.38 -14.31 -4.93
C LEU A 286 -0.70 -13.46 -5.60
N ARG A 287 -0.47 -13.02 -6.85
CA ARG A 287 -1.44 -12.25 -7.63
C ARG A 287 -2.73 -13.02 -7.90
N GLN A 288 -2.64 -14.32 -8.15
CA GLN A 288 -3.80 -15.14 -8.55
C GLN A 288 -4.94 -15.12 -7.51
N PRO A 289 -4.73 -15.45 -6.21
CA PRO A 289 -5.79 -15.37 -5.22
C PRO A 289 -6.29 -13.92 -5.03
N PHE A 290 -5.41 -12.91 -5.05
CA PHE A 290 -5.84 -11.52 -4.90
C PHE A 290 -6.73 -11.06 -6.05
N GLU A 291 -6.40 -11.39 -7.29
CA GLU A 291 -7.15 -10.93 -8.46
C GLU A 291 -8.45 -11.71 -8.67
N HIS A 292 -8.45 -13.02 -8.38
CA HIS A 292 -9.55 -13.91 -8.75
C HIS A 292 -10.41 -14.36 -7.58
N GLU A 293 -9.95 -14.20 -6.35
CA GLU A 293 -10.62 -14.66 -5.14
C GLU A 293 -10.95 -13.48 -4.21
N ASP A 294 -9.95 -12.74 -3.71
CA ASP A 294 -10.17 -11.60 -2.79
C ASP A 294 -10.86 -10.41 -3.47
N LYS A 295 -10.31 -9.91 -4.58
CA LYS A 295 -10.86 -8.75 -5.28
C LYS A 295 -12.34 -8.89 -5.61
N PRO A 296 -12.84 -10.00 -6.19
CA PRO A 296 -14.27 -10.16 -6.48
C PRO A 296 -15.17 -10.08 -5.24
N ILE A 297 -14.74 -10.63 -4.10
CA ILE A 297 -15.52 -10.61 -2.86
C ILE A 297 -15.48 -9.21 -2.22
N ILE A 298 -14.33 -8.55 -2.19
CA ILE A 298 -14.18 -7.19 -1.64
C ILE A 298 -15.02 -6.19 -2.46
N GLU A 299 -14.97 -6.27 -3.78
CA GLU A 299 -15.80 -5.44 -4.65
C GLU A 299 -17.29 -5.74 -4.50
N ALA A 300 -17.67 -7.00 -4.25
CA ALA A 300 -19.06 -7.37 -3.95
C ALA A 300 -19.52 -6.79 -2.61
N VAL A 301 -18.66 -6.83 -1.58
CA VAL A 301 -18.93 -6.20 -0.29
C VAL A 301 -19.10 -4.69 -0.46
N ALA A 302 -18.20 -4.02 -1.17
CA ALA A 302 -18.30 -2.58 -1.45
C ALA A 302 -19.62 -2.22 -2.15
N ARG A 303 -20.02 -2.99 -3.16
CA ARG A 303 -21.34 -2.83 -3.83
C ARG A 303 -22.51 -3.05 -2.87
N SER A 304 -22.45 -4.07 -2.03
CA SER A 304 -23.50 -4.39 -1.05
C SER A 304 -23.66 -3.30 0.01
N MET A 305 -22.56 -2.66 0.41
CA MET A 305 -22.58 -1.52 1.34
C MET A 305 -23.19 -0.26 0.70
N SER A 306 -23.20 -0.15 -0.63
CA SER A 306 -23.81 0.98 -1.36
C SER A 306 -23.35 2.35 -0.88
N GLY A 307 -22.10 2.49 -0.47
CA GLY A 307 -21.51 3.73 0.06
C GLY A 307 -21.88 4.07 1.50
N ALA A 308 -22.57 3.18 2.20
CA ALA A 308 -22.87 3.35 3.61
C ALA A 308 -21.60 3.22 4.47
N ASP A 309 -21.56 3.95 5.57
CA ASP A 309 -20.53 3.79 6.59
C ASP A 309 -20.62 2.40 7.25
N PHE A 310 -19.47 1.75 7.47
CA PHE A 310 -19.38 0.40 8.00
C PHE A 310 -20.13 0.23 9.32
N TRP A 311 -19.96 1.16 10.26
CA TRP A 311 -20.60 1.08 11.58
C TRP A 311 -22.11 1.35 11.52
N SER A 312 -22.55 2.16 10.55
CA SER A 312 -23.97 2.44 10.33
C SER A 312 -24.76 1.20 9.94
N LEU A 313 -24.12 0.22 9.31
CA LEU A 313 -24.69 -1.08 8.93
C LEU A 313 -24.75 -2.08 10.09
N LYS A 314 -24.19 -1.74 11.25
CA LYS A 314 -24.19 -2.56 12.47
C LYS A 314 -23.64 -3.97 12.23
N PRO A 315 -22.38 -4.13 11.79
CA PRO A 315 -21.82 -5.43 11.48
C PRO A 315 -21.78 -6.33 12.72
N VAL A 316 -22.01 -7.63 12.50
CA VAL A 316 -21.76 -8.65 13.53
C VAL A 316 -20.26 -8.91 13.53
N LEU A 317 -19.62 -8.70 14.67
CA LEU A 317 -18.19 -8.92 14.83
C LEU A 317 -17.91 -10.35 15.28
N LEU A 318 -16.94 -10.97 14.62
CA LEU A 318 -16.45 -12.31 14.95
C LEU A 318 -15.15 -12.23 15.76
N ARG A 319 -14.68 -13.37 16.26
CA ARG A 319 -13.45 -13.44 17.07
C ARG A 319 -12.20 -12.93 16.31
N GLY A 320 -12.17 -13.09 14.98
CA GLY A 320 -11.05 -12.64 14.11
C GLY A 320 -10.96 -11.14 13.91
N ASP A 321 -12.06 -10.40 14.13
CA ASP A 321 -12.18 -8.98 13.74
C ASP A 321 -11.47 -8.00 14.69
N GLU A 322 -10.94 -8.47 15.83
CA GLU A 322 -10.39 -7.56 16.86
C GLU A 322 -9.32 -6.63 16.29
N ALA A 323 -8.40 -7.14 15.46
CA ALA A 323 -7.34 -6.35 14.88
C ALA A 323 -7.88 -5.32 13.87
N ALA A 324 -8.82 -5.71 13.01
CA ALA A 324 -9.48 -4.82 12.05
C ALA A 324 -10.26 -3.69 12.75
N VAL A 325 -10.99 -4.01 13.81
CA VAL A 325 -11.71 -3.01 14.63
C VAL A 325 -10.75 -2.00 15.26
N ARG A 326 -9.61 -2.45 15.78
CA ARG A 326 -8.58 -1.55 16.34
C ARG A 326 -7.98 -0.65 15.27
N ALA A 327 -7.61 -1.21 14.12
CA ALA A 327 -7.06 -0.45 12.99
C ALA A 327 -8.04 0.64 12.51
N ARG A 328 -9.32 0.30 12.31
CA ARG A 328 -10.36 1.27 11.95
C ARG A 328 -10.48 2.39 12.97
N ARG A 329 -10.54 2.09 14.27
CA ARG A 329 -10.65 3.11 15.33
C ARG A 329 -9.43 4.03 15.39
N ILE A 330 -8.22 3.51 15.23
CA ILE A 330 -7.00 4.32 15.16
C ILE A 330 -7.09 5.26 13.96
N LEU A 331 -7.45 4.75 12.79
CA LEU A 331 -7.55 5.53 11.57
C LEU A 331 -8.59 6.64 11.67
N GLU A 332 -9.80 6.32 12.15
CA GLU A 332 -10.88 7.28 12.40
C GLU A 332 -10.45 8.39 13.38
N THR A 333 -9.77 8.02 14.46
CA THR A 333 -9.26 8.97 15.46
C THR A 333 -8.22 9.90 14.84
N ARG A 334 -7.29 9.39 14.05
CA ARG A 334 -6.26 10.20 13.39
C ARG A 334 -6.86 11.14 12.35
N ILE A 335 -7.81 10.67 11.54
CA ILE A 335 -8.53 11.49 10.56
C ILE A 335 -9.31 12.60 11.24
N ALA A 336 -10.00 12.29 12.34
CA ALA A 336 -10.75 13.29 13.13
C ALA A 336 -9.84 14.35 13.74
N SER A 337 -8.71 13.94 14.32
CA SER A 337 -7.69 14.84 14.88
C SER A 337 -7.08 15.76 13.82
N GLU A 338 -6.75 15.22 12.64
CA GLU A 338 -6.22 16.02 11.52
C GLU A 338 -7.25 17.04 11.02
N ARG A 339 -8.52 16.66 10.93
CA ARG A 339 -9.62 17.56 10.56
C ARG A 339 -9.76 18.71 11.56
N ALA A 340 -9.79 18.41 12.84
CA ALA A 340 -9.90 19.41 13.89
C ALA A 340 -8.72 20.40 13.86
N SER A 341 -7.50 19.91 13.67
CA SER A 341 -6.30 20.74 13.55
C SER A 341 -6.36 21.68 12.33
N ALA A 342 -6.84 21.17 11.19
CA ALA A 342 -6.98 21.96 9.96
C ALA A 342 -8.08 23.05 10.11
N GLU A 343 -9.16 22.77 10.80
CA GLU A 343 -10.23 23.74 11.09
C GLU A 343 -9.74 24.84 12.02
N ALA A 344 -9.03 24.49 13.10
CA ALA A 344 -8.43 25.45 14.03
C ALA A 344 -7.45 26.41 13.32
N SER A 345 -6.59 25.88 12.45
CA SER A 345 -5.64 26.67 11.66
C SER A 345 -6.33 27.66 10.71
N ARG A 346 -7.46 27.29 10.11
CA ARG A 346 -8.26 28.17 9.24
C ARG A 346 -8.93 29.31 10.01
N GLN A 347 -9.41 29.04 11.22
CA GLN A 347 -10.02 30.08 12.08
C GLN A 347 -9.01 31.13 12.52
N VAL A 348 -7.76 30.72 12.79
CA VAL A 348 -6.67 31.66 13.15
C VAL A 348 -6.21 32.50 11.97
N ALA A 349 -6.25 31.97 10.74
CA ALA A 349 -5.78 32.66 9.53
C ALA A 349 -6.76 33.76 9.03
N GLY A 350 -7.99 33.85 9.54
CA GLY A 350 -9.01 34.82 9.11
C GLY A 350 -9.45 34.65 7.65
N PRO A 351 -10.53 35.29 7.22
CA PRO A 351 -10.91 35.32 5.81
C PRO A 351 -9.88 36.15 5.01
N ARG A 352 -9.31 35.52 3.96
CA ARG A 352 -8.47 36.21 2.95
C ARG A 352 -9.34 36.94 1.96
#